data_a37e61f44f8705700d46f29fe16b1ad8
#
_entry.id   a37e61f44f8705700d46f29fe16b1ad8
#
_cell.length_a   1.000
_cell.length_b   1.000
_cell.length_c   1.000
_cell.angle_alpha   90.00
_cell.angle_beta   90.00
_cell.angle_gamma   90.00
#
_symmetry.space_group_name_H-M   'P 1'
#
loop_
_entity.id
_entity.type
_entity.pdbx_description
1 polymer ?
#
loop_
_entity_poly.entity_id
_entity_poly.type
_entity_poly.pdbx_seq_one_letter_code
_entity_poly.pdbx_strand_id
1 'polypeptide(L)'
;DCLLSRGLGDVYKRQGLYDLIRGRKTSPKEGSYTTYLFEKGKEKILKKVGEECTEVIIAGEKEDKAETVYEISDLAYHVLVLMVQAGITVEDITRELEKRHVIDHKVKQERMQ
;
A
#
# COMPACT_ATOMS: atom_id res chain seq x y z
N ASP A 1 -9.29 -11.51 -9.15
CA ASP A 1 -9.02 -12.76 -8.55
C ASP A 1 -10.12 -13.23 -7.63
N CYS A 2 -10.28 -14.54 -7.54
CA CYS A 2 -11.39 -15.16 -6.84
C CYS A 2 -11.50 -14.78 -5.37
N LEU A 3 -10.39 -14.72 -4.69
CA LEU A 3 -10.39 -14.40 -3.27
C LEU A 3 -10.95 -13.00 -3.03
N LEU A 4 -10.52 -12.07 -3.82
CA LEU A 4 -10.97 -10.70 -3.68
C LEU A 4 -12.43 -10.56 -4.09
N SER A 5 -12.81 -11.21 -5.17
CA SER A 5 -14.16 -11.06 -5.68
C SER A 5 -15.20 -11.70 -4.77
N ARG A 6 -14.80 -12.62 -3.92
CA ARG A 6 -15.73 -13.23 -3.00
C ARG A 6 -16.06 -12.34 -1.82
N GLY A 7 -15.41 -11.20 -1.74
CA GLY A 7 -15.73 -10.28 -0.70
C GLY A 7 -15.36 -10.77 0.69
N LEU A 8 -14.32 -11.54 0.78
CA LEU A 8 -13.82 -11.94 2.09
C LEU A 8 -13.51 -10.70 2.87
N GLY A 9 -13.72 -10.73 4.15
CA GLY A 9 -13.63 -9.54 4.98
C GLY A 9 -12.43 -8.65 4.69
N ASP A 10 -12.59 -7.37 4.99
CA ASP A 10 -11.53 -6.40 4.71
C ASP A 10 -10.20 -6.79 5.33
N VAL A 11 -10.23 -7.33 6.55
CA VAL A 11 -9.00 -7.75 7.21
C VAL A 11 -8.31 -8.82 6.39
N TYR A 12 -9.08 -9.79 5.90
CA TYR A 12 -8.51 -10.85 5.10
C TYR A 12 -7.93 -10.30 3.81
N LYS A 13 -8.64 -9.41 3.16
CA LYS A 13 -8.16 -8.88 1.88
C LYS A 13 -6.84 -8.15 2.04
N ARG A 14 -6.75 -7.29 3.03
CA ARG A 14 -5.53 -6.54 3.26
C ARG A 14 -4.38 -7.45 3.66
N GLN A 15 -4.66 -8.34 4.62
CA GLN A 15 -3.64 -9.24 5.11
C GLN A 15 -3.22 -10.23 4.04
N GLY A 16 -4.20 -10.69 3.25
CA GLY A 16 -3.93 -11.63 2.18
C GLY A 16 -2.98 -11.08 1.14
N LEU A 17 -3.20 -9.85 0.73
CA LEU A 17 -2.33 -9.22 -0.27
C LEU A 17 -0.93 -9.00 0.31
N TYR A 18 -0.85 -8.54 1.54
CA TYR A 18 0.44 -8.36 2.19
C TYR A 18 1.20 -9.69 2.25
N ASP A 19 0.51 -10.76 2.64
CA ASP A 19 1.14 -12.07 2.74
C ASP A 19 1.58 -12.58 1.38
N LEU A 20 0.78 -12.32 0.37
CA LEU A 20 1.13 -12.73 -0.99
C LEU A 20 2.41 -12.03 -1.45
N ILE A 21 2.48 -10.73 -1.20
CA ILE A 21 3.65 -9.94 -1.57
C ILE A 21 4.87 -10.43 -0.80
N ARG A 22 4.70 -10.65 0.51
CA ARG A 22 5.81 -11.15 1.33
C ARG A 22 6.30 -12.50 0.81
N GLY A 23 5.37 -13.33 0.36
CA GLY A 23 5.74 -14.62 -0.21
C GLY A 23 6.61 -14.49 -1.44
N ARG A 24 6.39 -13.46 -2.24
CA ARG A 24 7.22 -13.25 -3.43
C ARG A 24 8.63 -12.87 -3.07
N LYS A 25 8.82 -12.24 -1.91
CA LYS A 25 10.16 -11.89 -1.46
C LYS A 25 10.93 -13.12 -0.99
N THR A 26 10.27 -13.99 -0.22
CA THR A 26 10.92 -15.18 0.30
C THR A 26 11.01 -16.31 -0.71
N SER A 27 10.04 -16.36 -1.64
CA SER A 27 10.01 -17.40 -2.67
C SER A 27 9.75 -16.71 -4.01
N PRO A 28 10.80 -16.22 -4.65
CA PRO A 28 10.64 -15.51 -5.93
C PRO A 28 9.95 -16.37 -6.97
N LYS A 29 9.17 -15.72 -7.81
CA LYS A 29 8.46 -16.39 -8.87
C LYS A 29 8.80 -15.74 -10.19
N GLU A 30 9.31 -16.52 -11.12
CA GLU A 30 9.68 -16.00 -12.42
C GLU A 30 8.46 -15.38 -13.11
N GLY A 31 8.66 -14.22 -13.72
CA GLY A 31 7.59 -13.54 -14.41
C GLY A 31 6.73 -12.66 -13.52
N SER A 32 6.98 -12.66 -12.22
CA SER A 32 6.20 -11.86 -11.28
C SER A 32 6.76 -10.45 -11.19
N TYR A 33 5.88 -9.47 -11.37
CA TYR A 33 6.27 -8.07 -11.20
C TYR A 33 6.74 -7.79 -9.77
N THR A 34 6.08 -8.42 -8.80
CA THR A 34 6.46 -8.24 -7.40
C THR A 34 7.87 -8.77 -7.16
N THR A 35 8.17 -9.93 -7.70
CA THR A 35 9.53 -10.48 -7.62
C THR A 35 10.53 -9.52 -8.25
N TYR A 36 10.18 -8.97 -9.41
CA TYR A 36 11.04 -8.02 -10.10
C TYR A 36 11.35 -6.81 -9.20
N LEU A 37 10.34 -6.28 -8.52
CA LEU A 37 10.55 -5.14 -7.65
C LEU A 37 11.54 -5.46 -6.52
N PHE A 38 11.39 -6.61 -5.91
CA PHE A 38 12.31 -6.99 -4.83
C PHE A 38 13.72 -7.21 -5.35
N GLU A 39 13.84 -7.74 -6.56
CA GLU A 39 15.17 -7.93 -7.15
C GLU A 39 15.84 -6.61 -7.46
N LYS A 40 15.06 -5.62 -7.88
CA LYS A 40 15.62 -4.31 -8.14
C LYS A 40 15.95 -3.56 -6.87
N GLY A 41 15.23 -3.83 -5.79
CA GLY A 41 15.58 -3.31 -4.50
C GLY A 41 14.90 -2.02 -4.09
N LYS A 42 15.34 -1.51 -2.96
CA LYS A 42 14.68 -0.42 -2.29
C LYS A 42 14.53 0.84 -3.15
N GLU A 43 15.54 1.20 -3.89
CA GLU A 43 15.48 2.45 -4.65
C GLU A 43 14.42 2.39 -5.73
N LYS A 44 14.31 1.25 -6.40
CA LYS A 44 13.27 1.10 -7.41
C LYS A 44 11.88 1.13 -6.79
N ILE A 45 11.73 0.48 -5.65
CA ILE A 45 10.45 0.45 -4.96
C ILE A 45 10.05 1.87 -4.54
N LEU A 46 10.99 2.61 -3.96
CA LEU A 46 10.70 3.98 -3.54
C LEU A 46 10.35 4.87 -4.72
N LYS A 47 11.04 4.68 -5.84
CA LYS A 47 10.75 5.44 -7.03
C LYS A 47 9.33 5.17 -7.51
N LYS A 48 8.92 3.90 -7.47
CA LYS A 48 7.56 3.55 -7.88
C LYS A 48 6.52 4.17 -6.95
N VAL A 49 6.78 4.17 -5.65
CA VAL A 49 5.85 4.82 -4.73
C VAL A 49 5.68 6.28 -5.09
N GLY A 50 6.78 6.97 -5.39
CA GLY A 50 6.70 8.38 -5.78
C GLY A 50 5.91 8.58 -7.06
N GLU A 51 6.15 7.72 -8.05
CA GLU A 51 5.45 7.82 -9.32
C GLU A 51 3.95 7.61 -9.14
N GLU A 52 3.58 6.62 -8.32
CA GLU A 52 2.16 6.35 -8.12
C GLU A 52 1.47 7.44 -7.32
N CYS A 53 2.20 8.08 -6.40
CA CYS A 53 1.64 9.24 -5.71
C CYS A 53 1.27 10.33 -6.70
N THR A 54 2.13 10.59 -7.66
CA THR A 54 1.89 11.58 -8.69
C THR A 54 0.66 11.21 -9.53
N GLU A 55 0.55 9.93 -9.88
CA GLU A 55 -0.58 9.48 -10.67
C GLU A 55 -1.90 9.66 -9.91
N VAL A 56 -1.88 9.44 -8.60
CA VAL A 56 -3.08 9.66 -7.79
C VAL A 56 -3.48 11.14 -7.83
N ILE A 57 -2.50 12.04 -7.73
CA ILE A 57 -2.78 13.46 -7.76
C ILE A 57 -3.42 13.84 -9.10
N ILE A 58 -2.84 13.35 -10.19
CA ILE A 58 -3.35 13.66 -11.52
C ILE A 58 -4.76 13.13 -11.69
N ALA A 59 -5.00 11.89 -11.29
CA ALA A 59 -6.31 11.29 -11.44
C ALA A 59 -7.35 12.00 -10.59
N GLY A 60 -6.97 12.36 -9.36
CA GLY A 60 -7.88 13.06 -8.47
C GLY A 60 -8.25 14.43 -9.00
N GLU A 61 -7.30 15.11 -9.63
CA GLU A 61 -7.56 16.44 -10.18
C GLU A 61 -8.59 16.39 -11.29
N LYS A 62 -8.58 15.31 -12.08
CA LYS A 62 -9.55 15.13 -13.15
C LYS A 62 -10.94 14.79 -12.64
N GLU A 63 -11.05 14.41 -11.38
CA GLU A 63 -12.32 14.01 -10.78
C GLU A 63 -12.95 12.81 -11.49
N ASP A 64 -12.11 11.94 -12.01
CA ASP A 64 -12.53 10.69 -12.62
C ASP A 64 -12.45 9.61 -11.56
N LYS A 65 -13.61 9.19 -11.07
CA LYS A 65 -13.64 8.25 -9.96
C LYS A 65 -12.96 6.93 -10.27
N ALA A 66 -13.25 6.39 -11.44
CA ALA A 66 -12.70 5.08 -11.80
C ALA A 66 -11.18 5.14 -11.90
N GLU A 67 -10.67 6.18 -12.53
CA GLU A 67 -9.22 6.33 -12.67
C GLU A 67 -8.57 6.57 -11.32
N THR A 68 -9.23 7.35 -10.46
CA THR A 68 -8.68 7.62 -9.13
C THR A 68 -8.61 6.34 -8.31
N VAL A 69 -9.66 5.51 -8.37
CA VAL A 69 -9.63 4.23 -7.67
C VAL A 69 -8.49 3.37 -8.18
N TYR A 70 -8.30 3.34 -9.50
CA TYR A 70 -7.24 2.56 -10.09
C TYR A 70 -5.87 3.02 -9.58
N GLU A 71 -5.63 4.32 -9.56
CA GLU A 71 -4.32 4.82 -9.16
C GLU A 71 -4.08 4.70 -7.65
N ILE A 72 -5.13 4.89 -6.85
CA ILE A 72 -4.99 4.67 -5.40
C ILE A 72 -4.66 3.21 -5.14
N SER A 73 -5.29 2.30 -5.88
CA SER A 73 -5.02 0.87 -5.71
C SER A 73 -3.57 0.55 -6.09
N ASP A 74 -3.08 1.17 -7.15
CA ASP A 74 -1.71 0.94 -7.58
C ASP A 74 -0.72 1.49 -6.54
N LEU A 75 -1.04 2.65 -5.98
CA LEU A 75 -0.22 3.22 -4.92
C LEU A 75 -0.22 2.30 -3.70
N ALA A 76 -1.41 1.82 -3.30
CA ALA A 76 -1.51 0.95 -2.13
C ALA A 76 -0.68 -0.31 -2.33
N TYR A 77 -0.72 -0.88 -3.53
CA TYR A 77 0.07 -2.06 -3.83
C TYR A 77 1.57 -1.79 -3.64
N HIS A 78 2.05 -0.68 -4.19
CA HIS A 78 3.48 -0.38 -4.09
C HIS A 78 3.89 -0.01 -2.66
N VAL A 79 2.97 0.59 -1.90
CA VAL A 79 3.23 0.86 -0.49
C VAL A 79 3.39 -0.45 0.27
N LEU A 80 2.55 -1.45 -0.04
CA LEU A 80 2.70 -2.75 0.60
C LEU A 80 4.02 -3.41 0.25
N VAL A 81 4.47 -3.26 -1.00
CA VAL A 81 5.78 -3.78 -1.39
C VAL A 81 6.88 -3.10 -0.58
N LEU A 82 6.78 -1.79 -0.42
CA LEU A 82 7.74 -1.05 0.40
C LEU A 82 7.73 -1.54 1.84
N MET A 83 6.54 -1.77 2.39
CA MET A 83 6.42 -2.25 3.76
C MET A 83 7.14 -3.58 3.93
N VAL A 84 6.91 -4.52 3.02
CA VAL A 84 7.58 -5.81 3.08
C VAL A 84 9.10 -5.61 3.01
N GLN A 85 9.54 -4.76 2.10
CA GLN A 85 10.98 -4.51 1.95
C GLN A 85 11.58 -3.92 3.21
N ALA A 86 10.83 -3.07 3.91
CA ALA A 86 11.32 -2.39 5.10
C ALA A 86 11.04 -3.15 6.40
N GLY A 87 10.38 -4.30 6.32
CA GLY A 87 10.06 -5.08 7.50
C GLY A 87 8.93 -4.50 8.32
N ILE A 88 8.04 -3.75 7.69
CA ILE A 88 6.89 -3.12 8.35
C ILE A 88 5.66 -3.98 8.11
N THR A 89 4.92 -4.27 9.18
CA THR A 89 3.73 -5.09 9.09
C THR A 89 2.47 -4.24 8.99
N VAL A 90 1.39 -4.89 8.57
CA VAL A 90 0.08 -4.23 8.56
C VAL A 90 -0.28 -3.79 9.98
N GLU A 91 0.06 -4.61 10.96
CA GLU A 91 -0.23 -4.27 12.37
C GLU A 91 0.51 -3.03 12.82
N ASP A 92 1.74 -2.83 12.34
CA ASP A 92 2.48 -1.63 12.68
C ASP A 92 1.71 -0.38 12.27
N ILE A 93 1.15 -0.41 11.06
CA ILE A 93 0.40 0.72 10.54
C ILE A 93 -0.90 0.90 11.30
N THR A 94 -1.60 -0.20 11.53
CA THR A 94 -2.88 -0.15 12.25
C THR A 94 -2.68 0.40 13.66
N ARG A 95 -1.63 -0.04 14.33
CA ARG A 95 -1.33 0.42 15.69
C ARG A 95 -1.06 1.92 15.70
N GLU A 96 -0.32 2.41 14.72
CA GLU A 96 -0.04 3.83 14.65
C GLU A 96 -1.30 4.64 14.38
N LEU A 97 -2.18 4.12 13.51
CA LEU A 97 -3.43 4.81 13.21
C LEU A 97 -4.34 4.86 14.44
N GLU A 98 -4.40 3.77 15.19
CA GLU A 98 -5.20 3.75 16.40
C GLU A 98 -4.69 4.75 17.42
N LYS A 99 -3.38 4.84 17.54
CA LYS A 99 -2.75 5.79 18.43
C LYS A 99 -3.13 7.22 18.06
N ARG A 100 -3.12 7.53 16.76
CA ARG A 100 -3.50 8.85 16.29
C ARG A 100 -4.97 9.14 16.53
N HIS A 101 -5.79 8.11 16.42
CA HIS A 101 -7.21 8.27 16.69
C HIS A 101 -7.45 8.73 18.13
N VAL A 102 -6.75 8.13 19.07
CA VAL A 102 -6.92 8.46 20.47
C VAL A 102 -6.53 9.90 20.78
N ILE A 103 -5.50 10.40 20.14
CA ILE A 103 -4.99 11.74 20.45
C ILE A 103 -5.45 12.81 19.45
N ASP A 104 -6.32 12.43 18.55
CA ASP A 104 -6.64 13.25 17.39
C ASP A 104 -7.16 14.66 17.76
N HIS A 105 -8.05 14.74 18.71
CA HIS A 105 -8.71 15.99 19.02
C HIS A 105 -7.78 17.07 19.54
N LYS A 106 -6.69 16.67 20.16
CA LYS A 106 -5.77 17.64 20.72
C LYS A 106 -4.57 17.91 19.84
N VAL A 107 -3.84 16.88 19.57
CA VAL A 107 -2.54 17.02 18.92
C VAL A 107 -2.67 17.43 17.47
N LYS A 108 -3.62 16.83 16.78
CA LYS A 108 -3.77 17.11 15.37
C LYS A 108 -4.13 18.56 15.10
N GLN A 109 -5.04 19.09 15.88
CA GLN A 109 -5.43 20.47 15.69
C GLN A 109 -4.27 21.43 15.88
N GLU A 110 -3.46 21.17 16.86
CA GLU A 110 -2.29 22.01 17.10
C GLU A 110 -1.34 22.00 15.92
N ARG A 111 -1.16 20.87 15.32
CA ARG A 111 -0.23 20.74 14.20
C ARG A 111 -0.73 21.33 12.92
N MET A 112 -2.02 21.47 12.79
CA MET A 112 -2.60 22.01 11.57
C MET A 112 -2.63 23.52 11.55
N GLN A 113 -2.22 24.14 12.63
CA GLN A 113 -2.11 25.60 12.70
C GLN A 113 -0.68 26.08 12.32
#